data_f12c22eb2e6f2f81f6a2994486572aaa
#
_entry.id   f12c22eb2e6f2f81f6a2994486572aaa
#
_cell.length_a   1.000
_cell.length_b   1.000
_cell.length_c   1.000
_cell.angle_alpha   90.00
_cell.angle_beta   90.00
_cell.angle_gamma   90.00
#
_symmetry.space_group_name_H-M   'P 1'
#
loop_
_entity.id
_entity.type
_entity.pdbx_description
1 polymer ?
#
loop_
_entity_poly.entity_id
_entity_poly.type
_entity_poly.pdbx_seq_one_letter_code
_entity_poly.pdbx_strand_id
1 'polypeptide(L)'
;MPIRIPNDLPAAGILQQENIFVMPQNRAMQQDIRPLEIVLLNLMPTKIATETQLSRVLGNTPLQVNLELMHTSSHVSKNVSQDHLLSFYKSFDELKHRKFDGMVITGAPVEMMNFEEVDYWEELCQIMEWSKTNVHSTFHICWGAQAGLYYHYGIQKQVMPEKLFGVFPHTADYKRAILLRGFDDIFWAPHSRHTTIPREAIEAVPELKIIASSDRAGVYAVMNKGGRQIFVTGHSEYDPDTLEKEYLRDKNAGLPIAMPENYYPGYDGDMPLITVVWSFPEKTSPIFLSGVSKV
;
A
#
# COMPACT_ATOMS: atom_id res chain seq x y z
N MET A 1 -16.18 12.85 -4.06
CA MET A 1 -15.50 13.77 -4.99
C MET A 1 -14.26 13.06 -5.52
N PRO A 2 -13.82 13.36 -6.74
CA PRO A 2 -12.81 12.53 -7.40
C PRO A 2 -11.39 12.86 -6.95
N ILE A 3 -10.52 11.84 -7.07
CA ILE A 3 -9.08 12.04 -6.97
C ILE A 3 -8.60 12.98 -8.10
N ARG A 4 -7.77 13.96 -7.75
CA ARG A 4 -7.08 14.81 -8.72
C ARG A 4 -5.73 14.18 -9.05
N ILE A 5 -5.55 13.89 -10.32
CA ILE A 5 -4.31 13.32 -10.87
C ILE A 5 -3.86 14.13 -12.10
N PRO A 6 -2.58 14.06 -12.48
CA PRO A 6 -2.10 14.67 -13.72
C PRO A 6 -2.96 14.23 -14.93
N ASN A 7 -3.21 15.18 -15.86
CA ASN A 7 -4.12 14.94 -16.98
C ASN A 7 -3.72 13.74 -17.84
N ASP A 8 -2.41 13.54 -18.01
CA ASP A 8 -1.83 12.53 -18.93
C ASP A 8 -1.32 11.29 -18.18
N LEU A 9 -1.63 11.13 -16.89
CA LEU A 9 -1.24 9.94 -16.14
C LEU A 9 -1.97 8.71 -16.72
N PRO A 10 -1.26 7.60 -17.08
CA PRO A 10 -1.89 6.40 -17.64
C PRO A 10 -3.03 5.83 -16.79
N ALA A 11 -2.91 5.92 -15.46
CA ALA A 11 -3.96 5.51 -14.53
C ALA A 11 -5.30 6.22 -14.79
N ALA A 12 -5.31 7.45 -15.31
CA ALA A 12 -6.55 8.19 -15.57
C ALA A 12 -7.46 7.47 -16.56
N GLY A 13 -6.88 6.96 -17.67
CA GLY A 13 -7.62 6.23 -18.70
C GLY A 13 -8.19 4.90 -18.19
N ILE A 14 -7.42 4.19 -17.38
CA ILE A 14 -7.84 2.90 -16.80
C ILE A 14 -9.02 3.13 -15.84
N LEU A 15 -8.87 4.07 -14.91
CA LEU A 15 -9.91 4.38 -13.92
C LEU A 15 -11.22 4.88 -14.56
N GLN A 16 -11.12 5.64 -15.66
CA GLN A 16 -12.31 6.06 -16.42
C GLN A 16 -13.03 4.87 -17.06
N GLN A 17 -12.30 3.88 -17.59
CA GLN A 17 -12.88 2.64 -18.13
C GLN A 17 -13.57 1.81 -17.05
N GLU A 18 -13.10 1.87 -15.82
CA GLU A 18 -13.69 1.24 -14.64
C GLU A 18 -14.88 2.03 -14.05
N ASN A 19 -15.33 3.12 -14.70
CA ASN A 19 -16.33 4.07 -14.20
C ASN A 19 -15.94 4.75 -12.88
N ILE A 20 -14.66 4.79 -12.54
CA ILE A 20 -14.15 5.55 -11.39
C ILE A 20 -13.92 6.99 -11.86
N PHE A 21 -14.59 7.92 -11.21
CA PHE A 21 -14.50 9.32 -11.57
C PHE A 21 -13.17 9.91 -11.10
N VAL A 22 -12.32 10.29 -12.04
CA VAL A 22 -11.09 11.05 -11.79
C VAL A 22 -11.28 12.50 -12.23
N MET A 23 -10.72 13.44 -11.50
CA MET A 23 -10.78 14.84 -11.84
C MET A 23 -9.47 15.30 -12.47
N PRO A 24 -9.47 15.68 -13.75
CA PRO A 24 -8.30 16.30 -14.38
C PRO A 24 -7.86 17.57 -13.62
N GLN A 25 -6.57 17.80 -13.57
CA GLN A 25 -5.97 18.87 -12.79
C GLN A 25 -6.52 20.28 -13.16
N ASN A 26 -6.77 20.53 -14.43
CA ASN A 26 -7.33 21.78 -14.91
C ASN A 26 -8.76 22.03 -14.41
N ARG A 27 -9.59 20.99 -14.27
CA ARG A 27 -10.96 21.12 -13.75
C ARG A 27 -10.97 21.30 -12.23
N ALA A 28 -10.06 20.65 -11.52
CA ALA A 28 -9.96 20.74 -10.06
C ALA A 28 -9.61 22.16 -9.59
N MET A 29 -8.81 22.91 -10.36
CA MET A 29 -8.41 24.28 -10.03
C MET A 29 -9.57 25.28 -10.05
N GLN A 30 -10.73 24.92 -10.58
CA GLN A 30 -11.92 25.79 -10.63
C GLN A 30 -12.86 25.61 -9.42
N GLN A 31 -12.51 24.73 -8.47
CA GLN A 31 -13.32 24.47 -7.29
C GLN A 31 -12.70 25.11 -6.05
N ASP A 32 -13.51 25.83 -5.29
CA ASP A 32 -13.12 26.47 -4.02
C ASP A 32 -13.24 25.47 -2.85
N ILE A 33 -12.44 24.39 -2.91
CA ILE A 33 -12.39 23.34 -1.89
C ILE A 33 -10.93 23.03 -1.60
N ARG A 34 -10.55 23.02 -0.32
CA ARG A 34 -9.22 22.56 0.09
C ARG A 34 -9.13 21.02 -0.12
N PRO A 35 -8.34 20.54 -1.07
CA PRO A 35 -8.12 19.12 -1.24
C PRO A 35 -7.21 18.58 -0.13
N LEU A 36 -7.25 17.25 0.08
CA LEU A 36 -6.22 16.57 0.84
C LEU A 36 -4.98 16.43 -0.03
N GLU A 37 -3.83 16.85 0.49
CA GLU A 37 -2.53 16.70 -0.15
C GLU A 37 -1.93 15.35 0.26
N ILE A 38 -1.88 14.40 -0.67
CA ILE A 38 -1.35 13.04 -0.43
C ILE A 38 -0.11 12.84 -1.29
N VAL A 39 0.96 12.33 -0.69
CA VAL A 39 2.16 11.91 -1.41
C VAL A 39 2.29 10.40 -1.40
N LEU A 40 2.55 9.82 -2.56
CA LEU A 40 2.79 8.39 -2.77
C LEU A 40 4.27 8.16 -3.09
N LEU A 41 5.02 7.61 -2.13
CA LEU A 41 6.35 7.07 -2.38
C LEU A 41 6.20 5.66 -2.95
N ASN A 42 6.36 5.56 -4.26
CA ASN A 42 6.20 4.31 -4.99
C ASN A 42 7.55 3.62 -5.17
N LEU A 43 7.79 2.58 -4.37
CA LEU A 43 9.02 1.77 -4.40
C LEU A 43 8.89 0.54 -5.33
N MET A 44 7.67 0.29 -5.86
CA MET A 44 7.42 -0.85 -6.74
C MET A 44 8.07 -0.67 -8.11
N PRO A 45 8.58 -1.75 -8.72
CA PRO A 45 9.11 -1.71 -10.08
C PRO A 45 8.02 -1.53 -11.14
N THR A 46 6.79 -2.01 -10.87
CA THR A 46 5.61 -1.89 -11.74
C THR A 46 4.82 -0.63 -11.42
N LYS A 47 5.44 0.55 -11.62
CA LYS A 47 4.89 1.82 -11.15
C LYS A 47 3.48 2.11 -11.64
N ILE A 48 3.20 1.95 -12.93
CA ILE A 48 1.88 2.26 -13.52
C ILE A 48 0.76 1.40 -12.90
N ALA A 49 1.01 0.10 -12.68
CA ALA A 49 0.03 -0.77 -12.03
C ALA A 49 -0.23 -0.31 -10.59
N THR A 50 0.82 -0.04 -9.83
CA THR A 50 0.72 0.43 -8.44
C THR A 50 0.02 1.79 -8.34
N GLU A 51 0.32 2.72 -9.26
CA GLU A 51 -0.36 4.02 -9.37
C GLU A 51 -1.87 3.84 -9.58
N THR A 52 -2.25 2.93 -10.48
CA THR A 52 -3.66 2.64 -10.77
C THR A 52 -4.37 2.05 -9.56
N GLN A 53 -3.76 1.03 -8.94
CA GLN A 53 -4.31 0.35 -7.76
C GLN A 53 -4.52 1.33 -6.60
N LEU A 54 -3.52 2.12 -6.26
CA LEU A 54 -3.61 3.07 -5.15
C LEU A 54 -4.51 4.26 -5.49
N SER A 55 -4.51 4.73 -6.74
CA SER A 55 -5.44 5.79 -7.17
C SER A 55 -6.90 5.34 -7.08
N ARG A 56 -7.18 4.07 -7.39
CA ARG A 56 -8.54 3.49 -7.24
C ARG A 56 -8.99 3.52 -5.79
N VAL A 57 -8.13 3.10 -4.87
CA VAL A 57 -8.42 3.09 -3.42
C VAL A 57 -8.58 4.52 -2.89
N LEU A 58 -7.67 5.43 -3.23
CA LEU A 58 -7.71 6.83 -2.81
C LEU A 58 -8.87 7.61 -3.45
N GLY A 59 -9.29 7.21 -4.66
CA GLY A 59 -10.40 7.85 -5.37
C GLY A 59 -11.79 7.47 -4.84
N ASN A 60 -11.89 6.40 -4.07
CA ASN A 60 -13.15 5.94 -3.49
C ASN A 60 -13.50 6.71 -2.20
N THR A 61 -13.60 8.03 -2.30
CA THR A 61 -13.90 8.93 -1.19
C THR A 61 -14.71 10.13 -1.66
N PRO A 62 -15.58 10.70 -0.80
CA PRO A 62 -16.23 11.97 -1.10
C PRO A 62 -15.28 13.18 -1.00
N LEU A 63 -14.06 13.00 -0.48
CA LEU A 63 -13.10 14.09 -0.33
C LEU A 63 -12.30 14.30 -1.62
N GLN A 64 -11.93 15.53 -1.92
CA GLN A 64 -11.01 15.81 -3.01
C GLN A 64 -9.58 15.51 -2.55
N VAL A 65 -8.85 14.72 -3.35
CA VAL A 65 -7.47 14.33 -3.08
C VAL A 65 -6.57 14.81 -4.22
N ASN A 66 -5.50 15.51 -3.86
CA ASN A 66 -4.37 15.80 -4.75
C ASN A 66 -3.32 14.74 -4.50
N LEU A 67 -2.97 13.97 -5.51
CA LEU A 67 -1.96 12.93 -5.44
C LEU A 67 -0.67 13.42 -6.08
N GLU A 68 0.41 13.48 -5.29
CA GLU A 68 1.79 13.68 -5.74
C GLU A 68 2.52 12.34 -5.74
N LEU A 69 3.21 12.02 -6.84
CA LEU A 69 3.99 10.81 -6.95
C LEU A 69 5.46 11.11 -6.63
N MET A 70 6.05 10.32 -5.73
CA MET A 70 7.44 10.43 -5.32
C MET A 70 8.21 9.15 -5.66
N HIS A 71 9.44 9.31 -6.13
CA HIS A 71 10.40 8.21 -6.29
C HIS A 71 11.68 8.49 -5.51
N THR A 72 12.46 7.45 -5.25
CA THR A 72 13.82 7.58 -4.69
C THR A 72 14.79 7.97 -5.80
N SER A 73 15.61 8.98 -5.55
CA SER A 73 16.63 9.46 -6.50
C SER A 73 17.88 8.58 -6.53
N SER A 74 18.17 7.90 -5.44
CA SER A 74 19.31 7.00 -5.27
C SER A 74 19.17 5.67 -6.02
N HIS A 75 17.96 5.35 -6.53
CA HIS A 75 17.68 4.12 -7.26
C HIS A 75 17.26 4.39 -8.71
N VAL A 76 17.91 3.70 -9.66
CA VAL A 76 17.53 3.75 -11.08
C VAL A 76 16.51 2.67 -11.38
N SER A 77 15.25 3.07 -11.58
CA SER A 77 14.18 2.16 -11.97
C SER A 77 14.41 1.56 -13.36
N LYS A 78 14.48 0.22 -13.44
CA LYS A 78 14.76 -0.50 -14.70
C LYS A 78 13.51 -0.80 -15.54
N ASN A 79 12.33 -0.82 -14.91
CA ASN A 79 11.08 -1.30 -15.52
C ASN A 79 10.08 -0.19 -15.87
N VAL A 80 10.51 1.07 -15.82
CA VAL A 80 9.70 2.25 -16.15
C VAL A 80 10.48 3.14 -17.09
N SER A 81 9.83 3.72 -18.09
CA SER A 81 10.49 4.68 -18.97
C SER A 81 10.92 5.92 -18.17
N GLN A 82 12.07 6.46 -18.49
CA GLN A 82 12.54 7.72 -17.87
C GLN A 82 11.56 8.86 -18.14
N ASP A 83 10.93 8.89 -19.31
CA ASP A 83 9.94 9.89 -19.67
C ASP A 83 8.74 9.88 -18.72
N HIS A 84 8.26 8.70 -18.30
CA HIS A 84 7.19 8.57 -17.32
C HIS A 84 7.59 9.12 -15.96
N LEU A 85 8.79 8.77 -15.49
CA LEU A 85 9.31 9.28 -14.22
C LEU A 85 9.45 10.80 -14.25
N LEU A 86 10.08 11.35 -15.28
CA LEU A 86 10.28 12.80 -15.42
C LEU A 86 8.98 13.57 -15.55
N SER A 87 7.94 12.95 -16.14
CA SER A 87 6.67 13.63 -16.37
C SER A 87 5.76 13.66 -15.13
N PHE A 88 5.79 12.60 -14.30
CA PHE A 88 4.78 12.40 -13.27
C PHE A 88 5.36 12.29 -11.84
N TYR A 89 6.63 11.96 -11.69
CA TYR A 89 7.25 11.78 -10.39
C TYR A 89 8.12 12.98 -10.01
N LYS A 90 8.20 13.20 -8.71
CA LYS A 90 9.12 14.17 -8.10
C LYS A 90 10.08 13.45 -7.17
N SER A 91 11.28 14.00 -7.08
CA SER A 91 12.27 13.58 -6.10
C SER A 91 11.92 14.07 -4.70
N PHE A 92 12.54 13.45 -3.68
CA PHE A 92 12.41 13.93 -2.31
C PHE A 92 12.86 15.40 -2.16
N ASP A 93 13.95 15.80 -2.85
CA ASP A 93 14.47 17.17 -2.78
C ASP A 93 13.47 18.22 -3.28
N GLU A 94 12.66 17.90 -4.27
CA GLU A 94 11.61 18.78 -4.78
C GLU A 94 10.42 18.91 -3.82
N LEU A 95 10.15 17.88 -3.00
CA LEU A 95 8.98 17.82 -2.13
C LEU A 95 9.25 18.13 -0.67
N LYS A 96 10.49 18.04 -0.19
CA LYS A 96 10.86 18.16 1.23
C LYS A 96 10.44 19.47 1.91
N HIS A 97 10.18 20.52 1.13
CA HIS A 97 9.73 21.83 1.64
C HIS A 97 8.21 21.91 1.83
N ARG A 98 7.46 20.93 1.33
CA ARG A 98 6.00 20.88 1.42
C ARG A 98 5.54 20.15 2.66
N LYS A 99 4.26 20.35 2.98
CA LYS A 99 3.53 19.57 4.00
C LYS A 99 2.39 18.83 3.31
N PHE A 100 2.09 17.63 3.84
CA PHE A 100 1.07 16.74 3.30
C PHE A 100 0.11 16.28 4.41
N ASP A 101 -1.14 16.05 4.04
CA ASP A 101 -2.14 15.46 4.94
C ASP A 101 -1.90 13.95 5.09
N GLY A 102 -1.39 13.29 4.06
CA GLY A 102 -1.06 11.88 4.12
C GLY A 102 0.11 11.49 3.22
N MET A 103 0.75 10.38 3.58
CA MET A 103 1.80 9.75 2.79
C MET A 103 1.57 8.25 2.72
N VAL A 104 1.72 7.68 1.54
CA VAL A 104 1.75 6.24 1.34
C VAL A 104 3.17 5.82 0.96
N ILE A 105 3.71 4.81 1.64
CA ILE A 105 4.98 4.16 1.29
C ILE A 105 4.66 2.73 0.87
N THR A 106 4.91 2.40 -0.39
CA THR A 106 4.56 1.09 -0.95
C THR A 106 5.51 -0.02 -0.50
N GLY A 107 5.17 -1.25 -0.81
CA GLY A 107 6.10 -2.37 -0.79
C GLY A 107 7.22 -2.22 -1.83
N ALA A 108 8.17 -3.15 -1.75
CA ALA A 108 9.24 -3.31 -2.72
C ALA A 108 9.70 -4.77 -2.76
N PRO A 109 10.15 -5.31 -3.92
CA PRO A 109 10.56 -6.71 -4.06
C PRO A 109 11.99 -6.95 -3.57
N VAL A 110 12.35 -6.40 -2.41
CA VAL A 110 13.68 -6.48 -1.78
C VAL A 110 13.62 -7.10 -0.38
N GLU A 111 12.55 -7.82 -0.09
CA GLU A 111 12.25 -8.32 1.25
C GLU A 111 13.28 -9.34 1.80
N MET A 112 14.01 -10.03 0.92
CA MET A 112 15.06 -10.99 1.31
C MET A 112 16.39 -10.33 1.62
N MET A 113 16.58 -9.05 1.28
CA MET A 113 17.78 -8.28 1.62
C MET A 113 17.67 -7.72 3.04
N ASN A 114 18.79 -7.52 3.73
CA ASN A 114 18.78 -6.68 4.92
C ASN A 114 18.42 -5.24 4.53
N PHE A 115 17.84 -4.48 5.45
CA PHE A 115 17.37 -3.13 5.13
C PHE A 115 18.52 -2.23 4.67
N GLU A 116 19.68 -2.32 5.33
CA GLU A 116 20.87 -1.52 5.06
C GLU A 116 21.56 -1.88 3.73
N GLU A 117 21.25 -3.05 3.14
CA GLU A 117 21.76 -3.49 1.85
C GLU A 117 20.96 -2.92 0.66
N VAL A 118 19.79 -2.33 0.94
CA VAL A 118 18.93 -1.73 -0.09
C VAL A 118 19.55 -0.39 -0.53
N ASP A 119 19.79 -0.23 -1.80
CA ASP A 119 20.53 0.92 -2.38
C ASP A 119 19.91 2.30 -2.07
N TYR A 120 18.61 2.37 -1.85
CA TYR A 120 17.88 3.60 -1.45
C TYR A 120 17.56 3.67 0.06
N TRP A 121 18.15 2.82 0.89
CA TRP A 121 17.81 2.75 2.33
C TRP A 121 18.06 4.07 3.06
N GLU A 122 19.21 4.70 2.82
CA GLU A 122 19.55 5.97 3.47
C GLU A 122 18.57 7.09 3.10
N GLU A 123 18.19 7.18 1.82
CA GLU A 123 17.19 8.15 1.35
C GLU A 123 15.81 7.84 1.95
N LEU A 124 15.42 6.56 2.02
CA LEU A 124 14.16 6.15 2.65
C LEU A 124 14.12 6.51 4.13
N CYS A 125 15.22 6.35 4.86
CA CYS A 125 15.34 6.79 6.26
C CYS A 125 15.15 8.31 6.39
N GLN A 126 15.75 9.11 5.51
CA GLN A 126 15.56 10.56 5.49
C GLN A 126 14.10 10.94 5.22
N ILE A 127 13.44 10.27 4.28
CA ILE A 127 12.02 10.47 3.96
C ILE A 127 11.14 10.11 5.16
N MET A 128 11.40 8.98 5.81
CA MET A 128 10.66 8.55 7.00
C MET A 128 10.85 9.52 8.17
N GLU A 129 12.07 10.04 8.39
CA GLU A 129 12.33 11.07 9.40
C GLU A 129 11.58 12.37 9.09
N TRP A 130 11.69 12.85 7.86
CA TRP A 130 10.98 14.04 7.38
C TRP A 130 9.45 13.89 7.54
N SER A 131 8.92 12.71 7.32
CA SER A 131 7.47 12.47 7.42
C SER A 131 6.91 12.73 8.82
N LYS A 132 7.71 12.59 9.88
CA LYS A 132 7.27 12.85 11.27
C LYS A 132 6.80 14.28 11.51
N THR A 133 7.33 15.24 10.75
CA THR A 133 7.06 16.68 10.92
C THR A 133 6.32 17.30 9.75
N ASN A 134 6.42 16.72 8.57
CA ASN A 134 5.89 17.27 7.33
C ASN A 134 4.64 16.54 6.82
N VAL A 135 4.32 15.37 7.38
CA VAL A 135 3.14 14.59 6.99
C VAL A 135 2.26 14.35 8.20
N HIS A 136 0.95 14.55 8.06
CA HIS A 136 0.03 14.33 9.19
C HIS A 136 -0.09 12.84 9.51
N SER A 137 -0.30 11.97 8.50
CA SER A 137 -0.38 10.52 8.68
C SER A 137 0.42 9.77 7.61
N THR A 138 1.16 8.74 8.00
CA THR A 138 1.88 7.84 7.09
C THR A 138 1.24 6.46 7.08
N PHE A 139 1.10 5.89 5.88
CA PHE A 139 0.58 4.55 5.65
C PHE A 139 1.63 3.72 4.90
N HIS A 140 2.11 2.69 5.55
CA HIS A 140 3.17 1.83 5.03
C HIS A 140 2.57 0.48 4.62
N ILE A 141 2.95 -0.03 3.44
CA ILE A 141 2.40 -1.27 2.86
C ILE A 141 3.49 -2.32 2.73
N CYS A 142 3.20 -3.55 3.13
CA CYS A 142 4.02 -4.76 2.94
C CYS A 142 5.47 -4.55 3.41
N TRP A 143 6.45 -4.61 2.49
CA TRP A 143 7.85 -4.34 2.84
C TRP A 143 8.04 -2.92 3.40
N GLY A 144 7.33 -1.93 2.87
CA GLY A 144 7.34 -0.57 3.42
C GLY A 144 6.87 -0.53 4.88
N ALA A 145 5.92 -1.39 5.27
CA ALA A 145 5.50 -1.53 6.67
C ALA A 145 6.61 -2.13 7.53
N GLN A 146 7.30 -3.14 7.03
CA GLN A 146 8.44 -3.74 7.72
C GLN A 146 9.60 -2.74 7.87
N ALA A 147 9.92 -2.00 6.81
CA ALA A 147 10.94 -0.96 6.81
C ALA A 147 10.62 0.17 7.81
N GLY A 148 9.35 0.60 7.85
CA GLY A 148 8.89 1.60 8.81
C GLY A 148 8.94 1.12 10.26
N LEU A 149 8.53 -0.12 10.54
CA LEU A 149 8.62 -0.72 11.86
C LEU A 149 10.08 -0.88 12.30
N TYR A 150 10.97 -1.23 11.38
CA TYR A 150 12.40 -1.31 11.66
C TYR A 150 12.99 0.08 11.96
N TYR A 151 12.78 1.05 11.06
CA TYR A 151 13.35 2.38 11.21
C TYR A 151 12.88 3.12 12.47
N HIS A 152 11.57 3.10 12.71
CA HIS A 152 10.99 3.89 13.81
C HIS A 152 11.06 3.21 15.17
N TYR A 153 11.09 1.87 15.21
CA TYR A 153 10.92 1.09 16.46
C TYR A 153 11.96 -0.02 16.63
N GLY A 154 12.88 -0.21 15.68
CA GLY A 154 13.94 -1.24 15.75
C GLY A 154 13.43 -2.67 15.60
N ILE A 155 12.21 -2.87 15.09
CA ILE A 155 11.61 -4.20 14.97
C ILE A 155 12.10 -4.89 13.70
N GLN A 156 12.82 -5.99 13.87
CA GLN A 156 13.38 -6.79 12.78
C GLN A 156 12.31 -7.67 12.10
N LYS A 157 12.39 -7.78 10.78
CA LYS A 157 11.66 -8.78 10.04
C LYS A 157 12.29 -10.17 10.19
N GLN A 158 11.50 -11.21 10.00
CA GLN A 158 11.95 -12.61 10.01
C GLN A 158 11.58 -13.27 8.69
N VAL A 159 12.50 -14.09 8.17
CA VAL A 159 12.24 -14.90 6.99
C VAL A 159 11.32 -16.06 7.38
N MET A 160 10.30 -16.30 6.58
CA MET A 160 9.37 -17.42 6.76
C MET A 160 9.90 -18.67 6.05
N PRO A 161 9.57 -19.88 6.53
CA PRO A 161 9.96 -21.12 5.87
C PRO A 161 9.42 -21.24 4.44
N GLU A 162 8.22 -20.68 4.20
CA GLU A 162 7.53 -20.69 2.92
C GLU A 162 6.94 -19.30 2.63
N LYS A 163 6.80 -18.99 1.35
CA LYS A 163 6.13 -17.77 0.91
C LYS A 163 4.67 -17.77 1.39
N LEU A 164 4.25 -16.76 2.11
CA LEU A 164 2.85 -16.52 2.39
C LEU A 164 2.22 -15.92 1.13
N PHE A 165 1.43 -16.73 0.42
CA PHE A 165 0.89 -16.37 -0.87
C PHE A 165 -0.57 -16.78 -1.00
N GLY A 166 -1.45 -15.83 -1.08
CA GLY A 166 -2.90 -16.09 -1.14
C GLY A 166 -3.72 -15.02 -0.46
N VAL A 167 -4.93 -15.41 -0.08
CA VAL A 167 -5.94 -14.56 0.53
C VAL A 167 -6.35 -15.15 1.86
N PHE A 168 -6.25 -14.36 2.91
CA PHE A 168 -6.39 -14.86 4.27
C PHE A 168 -7.45 -14.08 5.05
N PRO A 169 -8.22 -14.78 5.93
CA PRO A 169 -9.16 -14.12 6.83
C PRO A 169 -8.41 -13.41 7.96
N HIS A 170 -8.89 -12.24 8.31
CA HIS A 170 -8.36 -11.41 9.40
C HIS A 170 -9.48 -11.00 10.33
N THR A 171 -9.14 -10.80 11.59
CA THR A 171 -10.04 -10.29 12.63
C THR A 171 -9.43 -9.05 13.30
N ALA A 172 -10.29 -8.25 13.91
CA ALA A 172 -9.87 -7.08 14.66
C ALA A 172 -9.33 -7.48 16.05
N ASP A 173 -8.04 -7.26 16.30
CA ASP A 173 -7.45 -7.32 17.65
C ASP A 173 -7.91 -6.13 18.50
N TYR A 174 -8.13 -4.97 17.85
CA TYR A 174 -8.63 -3.77 18.51
C TYR A 174 -9.91 -3.27 17.85
N LYS A 175 -11.06 -3.77 18.29
CA LYS A 175 -12.41 -3.47 17.74
C LYS A 175 -12.78 -1.98 17.75
N ARG A 176 -12.15 -1.16 18.57
CA ARG A 176 -12.41 0.30 18.64
C ARG A 176 -11.52 1.12 17.71
N ALA A 177 -10.68 0.47 16.90
CA ALA A 177 -9.84 1.19 15.95
C ALA A 177 -10.71 1.93 14.92
N ILE A 178 -10.45 3.22 14.78
CA ILE A 178 -11.15 4.05 13.76
C ILE A 178 -10.89 3.51 12.36
N LEU A 179 -9.70 2.94 12.14
CA LEU A 179 -9.27 2.36 10.87
C LEU A 179 -10.15 1.19 10.41
N LEU A 180 -10.78 0.47 11.34
CA LEU A 180 -11.62 -0.69 11.02
C LEU A 180 -13.13 -0.37 11.04
N ARG A 181 -13.52 0.91 11.07
CA ARG A 181 -14.93 1.28 11.00
C ARG A 181 -15.53 0.86 9.66
N GLY A 182 -16.58 0.05 9.73
CA GLY A 182 -17.27 -0.47 8.56
C GLY A 182 -16.68 -1.76 8.00
N PHE A 183 -15.61 -2.28 8.61
CA PHE A 183 -15.16 -3.63 8.32
C PHE A 183 -16.10 -4.67 8.95
N ASP A 184 -16.24 -5.81 8.29
CA ASP A 184 -16.88 -6.98 8.86
C ASP A 184 -16.04 -7.57 10.01
N ASP A 185 -16.64 -8.40 10.86
CA ASP A 185 -15.93 -9.08 11.96
C ASP A 185 -14.77 -9.94 11.43
N ILE A 186 -14.92 -10.51 10.24
CA ILE A 186 -13.89 -11.21 9.48
C ILE A 186 -13.79 -10.56 8.11
N PHE A 187 -12.64 -10.07 7.77
CA PHE A 187 -12.36 -9.54 6.44
C PHE A 187 -11.19 -10.28 5.79
N TRP A 188 -11.18 -10.33 4.48
CA TRP A 188 -10.18 -11.06 3.71
C TRP A 188 -9.18 -10.07 3.09
N ALA A 189 -7.89 -10.42 3.14
CA ALA A 189 -6.85 -9.61 2.51
C ALA A 189 -5.82 -10.47 1.81
N PRO A 190 -5.31 -10.03 0.62
CA PRO A 190 -4.22 -10.68 -0.07
C PRO A 190 -2.90 -10.47 0.63
N HIS A 191 -2.05 -11.51 0.53
CA HIS A 191 -0.65 -11.45 0.93
C HIS A 191 0.23 -12.11 -0.14
N SER A 192 1.41 -11.52 -0.37
CA SER A 192 2.49 -12.08 -1.16
C SER A 192 3.81 -11.64 -0.55
N ARG A 193 4.39 -12.46 0.33
CA ARG A 193 5.61 -12.10 1.05
C ARG A 193 6.39 -13.32 1.57
N HIS A 194 7.71 -13.18 1.66
CA HIS A 194 8.62 -14.18 2.22
C HIS A 194 9.07 -13.87 3.66
N THR A 195 8.68 -12.69 4.16
CA THR A 195 9.07 -12.21 5.49
C THR A 195 7.86 -11.81 6.32
N THR A 196 8.02 -11.81 7.63
CA THR A 196 6.99 -11.42 8.60
C THR A 196 7.57 -10.57 9.71
N ILE A 197 6.70 -9.92 10.46
CA ILE A 197 7.05 -9.23 11.72
C ILE A 197 6.46 -10.06 12.87
N PRO A 198 7.28 -10.48 13.84
CA PRO A 198 6.79 -11.22 15.00
C PRO A 198 5.82 -10.38 15.83
N ARG A 199 4.72 -10.99 16.24
CA ARG A 199 3.72 -10.34 17.11
C ARG A 199 4.35 -9.84 18.41
N GLU A 200 5.16 -10.67 19.03
CA GLU A 200 5.81 -10.39 20.32
C GLU A 200 6.74 -9.19 20.24
N ALA A 201 7.41 -9.00 19.10
CA ALA A 201 8.28 -7.84 18.88
C ALA A 201 7.47 -6.54 18.80
N ILE A 202 6.26 -6.57 18.23
CA ILE A 202 5.36 -5.41 18.20
C ILE A 202 4.79 -5.13 19.59
N GLU A 203 4.34 -6.19 20.30
CA GLU A 203 3.75 -6.06 21.65
C GLU A 203 4.77 -5.58 22.69
N ALA A 204 6.06 -5.84 22.45
CA ALA A 204 7.14 -5.32 23.30
C ALA A 204 7.33 -3.80 23.20
N VAL A 205 6.76 -3.14 22.18
CA VAL A 205 6.86 -1.68 21.98
C VAL A 205 5.58 -1.00 22.47
N PRO A 206 5.62 -0.31 23.63
CA PRO A 206 4.41 0.28 24.25
C PRO A 206 3.70 1.31 23.37
N GLU A 207 4.40 1.94 22.43
CA GLU A 207 3.87 2.95 21.49
C GLU A 207 3.04 2.34 20.35
N LEU A 208 3.16 1.04 20.13
CA LEU A 208 2.46 0.34 19.06
C LEU A 208 1.22 -0.39 19.55
N LYS A 209 0.29 -0.57 18.65
CA LYS A 209 -0.92 -1.37 18.86
C LYS A 209 -1.23 -2.19 17.63
N ILE A 210 -1.39 -3.50 17.82
CA ILE A 210 -1.91 -4.38 16.79
C ILE A 210 -3.40 -4.08 16.62
N ILE A 211 -3.81 -3.83 15.39
CA ILE A 211 -5.19 -3.45 15.04
C ILE A 211 -5.95 -4.65 14.52
N ALA A 212 -5.31 -5.45 13.66
CA ALA A 212 -5.89 -6.65 13.08
C ALA A 212 -4.82 -7.70 12.81
N SER A 213 -5.22 -8.96 12.86
CA SER A 213 -4.36 -10.10 12.60
C SER A 213 -5.13 -11.29 12.03
N SER A 214 -4.37 -12.30 11.60
CA SER A 214 -4.85 -13.59 11.10
C SER A 214 -4.09 -14.70 11.80
N ASP A 215 -4.74 -15.81 12.12
CA ASP A 215 -4.08 -17.00 12.66
C ASP A 215 -3.04 -17.58 11.67
N ARG A 216 -3.34 -17.52 10.37
CA ARG A 216 -2.49 -18.03 9.31
C ARG A 216 -1.48 -17.00 8.80
N ALA A 217 -1.93 -15.76 8.60
CA ALA A 217 -1.09 -14.71 7.98
C ALA A 217 -0.37 -13.82 9.02
N GLY A 218 -0.60 -14.01 10.32
CA GLY A 218 0.03 -13.22 11.36
C GLY A 218 -0.51 -11.80 11.47
N VAL A 219 0.30 -10.86 11.93
CA VAL A 219 -0.12 -9.47 12.11
C VAL A 219 -0.38 -8.80 10.77
N TYR A 220 -1.58 -8.23 10.62
CA TYR A 220 -2.01 -7.52 9.42
C TYR A 220 -1.79 -6.01 9.53
N ALA A 221 -2.30 -5.39 10.57
CA ALA A 221 -2.25 -3.95 10.73
C ALA A 221 -1.77 -3.55 12.13
N VAL A 222 -0.84 -2.61 12.16
CA VAL A 222 -0.28 -2.01 13.36
C VAL A 222 -0.42 -0.50 13.25
N MET A 223 -0.67 0.17 14.36
CA MET A 223 -0.78 1.62 14.43
C MET A 223 -0.04 2.13 15.66
N ASN A 224 0.62 3.28 15.55
CA ASN A 224 1.15 3.93 16.74
C ASN A 224 0.04 4.56 17.59
N LYS A 225 0.30 4.83 18.86
CA LYS A 225 -0.69 5.41 19.79
C LYS A 225 -1.26 6.75 19.34
N GLY A 226 -0.47 7.51 18.60
CA GLY A 226 -0.90 8.80 18.04
C GLY A 226 -1.83 8.67 16.83
N GLY A 227 -1.98 7.45 16.27
CA GLY A 227 -2.80 7.20 15.07
C GLY A 227 -2.22 7.77 13.78
N ARG A 228 -0.96 8.23 13.81
CA ARG A 228 -0.31 8.91 12.69
C ARG A 228 0.59 8.01 11.83
N GLN A 229 1.02 6.90 12.36
CA GLN A 229 1.81 5.90 11.64
C GLN A 229 1.04 4.59 11.60
N ILE A 230 0.81 4.10 10.41
CA ILE A 230 0.01 2.91 10.13
C ILE A 230 0.86 1.97 9.28
N PHE A 231 0.93 0.71 9.68
CA PHE A 231 1.73 -0.33 9.04
C PHE A 231 0.84 -1.51 8.70
N VAL A 232 0.69 -1.80 7.41
CA VAL A 232 -0.16 -2.90 6.90
C VAL A 232 0.71 -3.88 6.12
N THR A 233 0.70 -5.14 6.52
CA THR A 233 1.57 -6.17 5.93
C THR A 233 0.96 -6.85 4.72
N GLY A 234 -0.34 -6.71 4.50
CA GLY A 234 -1.07 -7.23 3.34
C GLY A 234 -1.31 -6.16 2.27
N HIS A 235 -2.09 -6.51 1.26
CA HIS A 235 -2.28 -5.73 0.04
C HIS A 235 -3.76 -5.48 -0.25
N SER A 236 -4.37 -4.50 0.40
CA SER A 236 -5.77 -4.12 0.13
C SER A 236 -5.94 -3.39 -1.22
N GLU A 237 -4.86 -2.97 -1.85
CA GLU A 237 -4.84 -2.26 -3.13
C GLU A 237 -4.82 -3.19 -4.35
N TYR A 238 -4.55 -4.48 -4.18
CA TYR A 238 -4.39 -5.42 -5.28
C TYR A 238 -5.64 -5.54 -6.15
N ASP A 239 -5.43 -5.64 -7.45
CA ASP A 239 -6.46 -6.05 -8.40
C ASP A 239 -6.83 -7.51 -8.19
N PRO A 240 -8.05 -7.93 -8.57
CA PRO A 240 -8.49 -9.31 -8.43
C PRO A 240 -7.55 -10.33 -9.08
N ASP A 241 -6.87 -9.97 -10.15
CA ASP A 241 -5.97 -10.84 -10.92
C ASP A 241 -4.47 -10.69 -10.55
N THR A 242 -4.13 -9.86 -9.56
CA THR A 242 -2.72 -9.59 -9.23
C THR A 242 -1.99 -10.84 -8.76
N LEU A 243 -2.58 -11.64 -7.86
CA LEU A 243 -1.96 -12.88 -7.38
C LEU A 243 -1.83 -13.93 -8.49
N GLU A 244 -2.79 -14.00 -9.41
CA GLU A 244 -2.70 -14.87 -10.56
C GLU A 244 -1.56 -14.47 -11.51
N LYS A 245 -1.48 -13.18 -11.84
CA LYS A 245 -0.40 -12.66 -12.69
C LYS A 245 0.97 -12.95 -12.07
N GLU A 246 1.09 -12.81 -10.76
CA GLU A 246 2.30 -13.15 -10.02
C GLU A 246 2.61 -14.65 -10.09
N TYR A 247 1.61 -15.50 -9.81
CA TYR A 247 1.75 -16.95 -9.91
C TYR A 247 2.19 -17.41 -11.30
N LEU A 248 1.53 -16.93 -12.35
CA LEU A 248 1.85 -17.30 -13.73
C LEU A 248 3.23 -16.78 -14.15
N ARG A 249 3.61 -15.57 -13.73
CA ARG A 249 4.96 -15.02 -13.98
C ARG A 249 6.04 -15.95 -13.41
N ASP A 250 5.92 -16.29 -12.13
CA ASP A 250 6.94 -17.06 -11.43
C ASP A 250 6.97 -18.52 -11.90
N LYS A 251 5.80 -19.12 -12.17
CA LYS A 251 5.68 -20.43 -12.77
C LYS A 251 6.32 -20.51 -14.16
N ASN A 252 6.06 -19.53 -15.01
CA ASN A 252 6.65 -19.45 -16.36
C ASN A 252 8.16 -19.20 -16.32
N ALA A 253 8.67 -18.55 -15.28
CA ALA A 253 10.10 -18.38 -15.01
C ALA A 253 10.76 -19.63 -14.41
N GLY A 254 10.02 -20.71 -14.15
CA GLY A 254 10.52 -21.94 -13.53
C GLY A 254 10.87 -21.79 -12.06
N LEU A 255 10.37 -20.76 -11.39
CA LEU A 255 10.58 -20.54 -9.97
C LEU A 255 9.67 -21.45 -9.13
N PRO A 256 10.13 -21.93 -7.96
CA PRO A 256 9.29 -22.70 -7.07
C PRO A 256 8.24 -21.80 -6.44
N ILE A 257 7.01 -21.90 -6.92
CA ILE A 257 5.87 -21.16 -6.38
C ILE A 257 4.67 -22.09 -6.19
N ALA A 258 4.08 -22.06 -5.00
CA ALA A 258 2.80 -22.70 -4.75
C ALA A 258 1.64 -21.88 -5.31
N MET A 259 0.50 -22.52 -5.56
CA MET A 259 -0.73 -21.79 -5.89
C MET A 259 -1.15 -20.91 -4.71
N PRO A 260 -1.73 -19.71 -5.01
CA PRO A 260 -2.17 -18.83 -3.95
C PRO A 260 -3.31 -19.47 -3.14
N GLU A 261 -3.15 -19.54 -1.80
CA GLU A 261 -4.14 -20.10 -0.88
C GLU A 261 -5.45 -19.29 -0.93
N ASN A 262 -6.59 -19.99 -0.90
CA ASN A 262 -7.94 -19.39 -0.87
C ASN A 262 -8.24 -18.41 -2.03
N TYR A 263 -7.54 -18.55 -3.13
CA TYR A 263 -7.69 -17.63 -4.26
C TYR A 263 -8.57 -18.20 -5.38
N TYR A 264 -8.49 -19.51 -5.62
CA TYR A 264 -9.28 -20.22 -6.63
C TYR A 264 -10.34 -21.10 -5.96
N PRO A 265 -11.62 -20.69 -5.88
CA PRO A 265 -12.65 -21.49 -5.23
C PRO A 265 -12.90 -22.81 -6.00
N GLY A 266 -12.82 -23.94 -5.28
CA GLY A 266 -13.12 -25.26 -5.84
C GLY A 266 -12.10 -25.77 -6.87
N TYR A 267 -10.86 -25.27 -6.83
CA TYR A 267 -9.82 -25.69 -7.76
C TYR A 267 -9.42 -27.15 -7.55
N ASP A 268 -9.72 -27.98 -8.54
CA ASP A 268 -9.29 -29.38 -8.65
C ASP A 268 -8.26 -29.62 -9.79
N GLY A 269 -7.68 -28.57 -10.33
CA GLY A 269 -6.64 -28.61 -11.36
C GLY A 269 -7.10 -28.23 -12.77
N ASP A 270 -8.39 -28.34 -13.09
CA ASP A 270 -8.91 -28.20 -14.47
C ASP A 270 -10.00 -27.12 -14.66
N MET A 271 -10.41 -26.41 -13.59
CA MET A 271 -11.46 -25.40 -13.69
C MET A 271 -10.92 -24.03 -14.13
N PRO A 272 -11.69 -23.30 -14.99
CA PRO A 272 -11.34 -21.92 -15.31
C PRO A 272 -11.44 -21.02 -14.06
N LEU A 273 -10.53 -20.06 -14.01
CA LEU A 273 -10.43 -19.04 -12.98
C LEU A 273 -11.77 -18.38 -12.67
N ILE A 274 -12.28 -18.62 -11.47
CA ILE A 274 -13.31 -17.77 -10.90
C ILE A 274 -12.56 -16.71 -10.09
N THR A 275 -12.43 -15.52 -10.66
CA THR A 275 -11.90 -14.36 -9.95
C THR A 275 -12.68 -14.18 -8.66
N VAL A 276 -12.01 -14.29 -7.52
CA VAL A 276 -12.60 -13.86 -6.25
C VAL A 276 -12.80 -12.36 -6.38
N VAL A 277 -14.02 -11.95 -6.67
CA VAL A 277 -14.38 -10.55 -6.65
C VAL A 277 -14.29 -10.11 -5.20
N TRP A 278 -13.27 -9.32 -4.89
CA TRP A 278 -13.20 -8.57 -3.66
C TRP A 278 -14.38 -7.60 -3.63
N SER A 279 -15.51 -8.05 -3.16
CA SER A 279 -16.57 -7.15 -2.76
C SER A 279 -16.10 -6.50 -1.45
N PHE A 280 -15.33 -5.43 -1.57
CA PHE A 280 -15.33 -4.47 -0.48
C PHE A 280 -16.79 -4.03 -0.34
N PRO A 281 -17.41 -4.13 0.84
CA PRO A 281 -18.73 -3.55 1.03
C PRO A 281 -18.67 -2.12 0.50
N GLU A 282 -19.63 -1.69 -0.29
CA GLU A 282 -19.70 -0.34 -0.89
C GLU A 282 -19.57 0.80 0.14
N LYS A 283 -19.51 0.46 1.42
CA LYS A 283 -19.44 1.37 2.57
C LYS A 283 -18.07 1.43 3.26
N THR A 284 -17.08 0.62 2.86
CA THR A 284 -15.74 0.73 3.44
C THR A 284 -15.01 1.89 2.81
N SER A 285 -15.05 3.04 3.47
CA SER A 285 -14.03 4.07 3.24
C SER A 285 -12.67 3.40 3.40
N PRO A 286 -11.77 3.52 2.42
CA PRO A 286 -10.47 2.87 2.49
C PRO A 286 -9.77 3.27 3.77
N ILE A 287 -9.06 2.33 4.37
CA ILE A 287 -8.24 2.49 5.58
C ILE A 287 -7.42 3.79 5.55
N PHE A 288 -7.01 4.22 4.36
CA PHE A 288 -6.23 5.42 4.10
C PHE A 288 -6.84 6.73 4.61
N LEU A 289 -8.16 6.89 4.55
CA LEU A 289 -8.77 8.20 4.79
C LEU A 289 -9.36 8.34 6.19
N SER A 290 -9.56 7.25 6.92
CA SER A 290 -10.05 7.33 8.29
C SER A 290 -9.02 7.98 9.25
N GLY A 291 -7.72 7.89 8.94
CA GLY A 291 -6.65 8.57 9.67
C GLY A 291 -6.44 10.04 9.26
N VAL A 292 -6.84 10.43 8.03
CA VAL A 292 -6.61 11.77 7.47
C VAL A 292 -7.83 12.70 7.64
N SER A 293 -9.03 12.14 7.81
CA SER A 293 -10.29 12.93 7.83
C SER A 293 -10.62 13.60 9.17
N LYS A 294 -9.69 13.69 10.11
CA LYS A 294 -9.87 14.37 11.40
C LYS A 294 -8.84 15.48 11.61
N VAL A 295 -8.95 16.52 10.83
CA VAL A 295 -8.47 17.86 11.20
C VAL A 295 -9.62 18.84 11.04
#